data_6d1b52ea57f09eb6a867ccf8bf3aeadd
#
_entry.id   6d1b52ea57f09eb6a867ccf8bf3aeadd
#
_cell.length_a   1.000
_cell.length_b   1.000
_cell.length_c   1.000
_cell.angle_alpha   90.00
_cell.angle_beta   90.00
_cell.angle_gamma   90.00
#
_symmetry.space_group_name_H-M   'P 1'
#
loop_
_entity.id
_entity.type
_entity.pdbx_description
1 polymer ?
#
loop_
_entity_poly.entity_id
_entity_poly.type
_entity_poly.pdbx_seq_one_letter_code
_entity_poly.pdbx_strand_id
1 'polypeptide(L)'
;MKEIILGSTGKNKPAVVVGCMRFADKNCSEMQNFIHNALGQGAYYFDHADIYGGGQCETIFGEALSKDKSIKREDLFLQSKCGIRQGFFDFSKEYIISSVDGILKRLQTDYLDVLLLHRPDALVEPEEVAAAFDELYQKGKVLNFGVSNHKPMQIELLKKYVKQPLIINQLQFSIPVSNMIANGLEVNMTSDCAADRDGSVLDYSRLNDMTVQAWSPFQMPNWQGCFIESEKYPELNKVLGDLSQKYQVSKTTVAAAWILRHPAKMQIVTGTASENRLSEIIAAEKVELSREEWYKLYLSAGHFLP
;
A
#
# COMPACT_ATOMS: atom_id res chain seq x y z
N MET A 1 -10.36 12.08 -8.39
CA MET A 1 -9.28 11.11 -8.06
C MET A 1 -9.34 9.97 -9.06
N LYS A 2 -8.18 9.56 -9.62
CA LYS A 2 -8.08 8.36 -10.45
C LYS A 2 -8.49 7.14 -9.65
N GLU A 3 -9.28 6.28 -10.26
CA GLU A 3 -9.68 4.99 -9.67
C GLU A 3 -9.15 3.83 -10.49
N ILE A 4 -8.95 2.70 -9.83
CA ILE A 4 -8.60 1.42 -10.44
C ILE A 4 -9.51 0.33 -9.92
N ILE A 5 -9.67 -0.75 -10.67
CA ILE A 5 -10.36 -1.95 -10.19
C ILE A 5 -9.52 -2.58 -9.09
N LEU A 6 -10.11 -2.79 -7.91
CA LEU A 6 -9.44 -3.40 -6.77
C LEU A 6 -9.47 -4.93 -6.89
N GLY A 7 -8.33 -5.50 -7.26
CA GLY A 7 -8.19 -6.94 -7.42
C GLY A 7 -9.31 -7.55 -8.25
N SER A 8 -9.71 -8.76 -7.89
CA SER A 8 -10.83 -9.49 -8.54
C SER A 8 -12.23 -9.04 -8.14
N THR A 9 -12.37 -7.95 -7.36
CA THR A 9 -13.69 -7.49 -6.86
C THR A 9 -14.59 -6.87 -7.92
N GLY A 10 -14.03 -6.43 -9.05
CA GLY A 10 -14.73 -5.64 -10.07
C GLY A 10 -15.12 -4.22 -9.63
N LYS A 11 -14.78 -3.81 -8.41
CA LYS A 11 -15.14 -2.49 -7.86
C LYS A 11 -13.99 -1.49 -8.02
N ASN A 12 -14.30 -0.30 -8.48
CA ASN A 12 -13.34 0.80 -8.55
C ASN A 12 -13.04 1.35 -7.15
N LYS A 13 -11.75 1.64 -6.91
CA LYS A 13 -11.25 2.27 -5.68
C LYS A 13 -10.16 3.29 -6.01
N PRO A 14 -9.95 4.30 -5.15
CA PRO A 14 -8.91 5.31 -5.35
C PRO A 14 -7.54 4.70 -5.64
N ALA A 15 -6.83 5.23 -6.62
CA ALA A 15 -5.45 4.83 -6.92
C ALA A 15 -4.45 5.31 -5.85
N VAL A 16 -4.85 6.29 -5.02
CA VAL A 16 -4.07 6.76 -3.87
C VAL A 16 -4.79 6.34 -2.59
N VAL A 17 -4.09 5.57 -1.78
CA VAL A 17 -4.51 5.10 -0.45
C VAL A 17 -3.80 5.90 0.62
N VAL A 18 -4.53 6.39 1.60
CA VAL A 18 -3.99 7.18 2.71
C VAL A 18 -3.42 6.25 3.77
N GLY A 19 -2.09 6.14 3.85
CA GLY A 19 -1.42 5.35 4.88
C GLY A 19 -1.36 6.09 6.22
N CYS A 20 -1.87 5.46 7.26
CA CYS A 20 -2.11 6.07 8.58
C CYS A 20 -0.96 5.87 9.58
N MET A 21 0.18 5.31 9.16
CA MET A 21 1.30 4.94 10.05
C MET A 21 1.87 6.13 10.88
N ARG A 22 1.74 7.36 10.39
CA ARG A 22 2.32 8.58 11.01
C ARG A 22 1.30 9.47 11.67
N PHE A 23 0.20 8.91 12.17
CA PHE A 23 -0.88 9.70 12.79
C PHE A 23 -0.83 9.70 14.32
N ALA A 24 0.10 8.96 14.95
CA ALA A 24 0.16 8.81 16.40
C ALA A 24 0.27 10.14 17.17
N ASP A 25 0.88 11.16 16.56
CA ASP A 25 1.10 12.47 17.19
C ASP A 25 -0.03 13.49 16.91
N LYS A 26 -1.04 13.13 16.12
CA LYS A 26 -2.17 14.01 15.84
C LYS A 26 -3.16 14.03 17.00
N ASN A 27 -3.75 15.20 17.26
CA ASN A 27 -4.94 15.27 18.11
C ASN A 27 -6.23 14.98 17.28
N CYS A 28 -7.35 14.83 17.99
CA CYS A 28 -8.63 14.47 17.37
C CYS A 28 -9.08 15.50 16.32
N SER A 29 -8.95 16.80 16.59
CA SER A 29 -9.37 17.85 15.65
C SER A 29 -8.50 17.90 14.40
N GLU A 30 -7.19 17.72 14.55
CA GLU A 30 -6.27 17.61 13.41
C GLU A 30 -6.59 16.39 12.54
N MET A 31 -7.00 15.28 13.18
CA MET A 31 -7.40 14.08 12.46
C MET A 31 -8.71 14.28 11.70
N GLN A 32 -9.71 14.91 12.31
CA GLN A 32 -10.97 15.25 11.63
C GLN A 32 -10.72 16.13 10.41
N ASN A 33 -9.93 17.20 10.56
CA ASN A 33 -9.58 18.10 9.46
C ASN A 33 -8.86 17.35 8.32
N PHE A 34 -7.91 16.46 8.68
CA PHE A 34 -7.20 15.66 7.69
C PHE A 34 -8.13 14.70 6.93
N ILE A 35 -9.05 14.03 7.63
CA ILE A 35 -10.03 13.13 7.00
C ILE A 35 -10.95 13.93 6.06
N HIS A 36 -11.48 15.08 6.49
CA HIS A 36 -12.29 15.93 5.63
C HIS A 36 -11.55 16.42 4.38
N ASN A 37 -10.30 16.83 4.55
CA ASN A 37 -9.45 17.23 3.44
C ASN A 37 -9.23 16.06 2.44
N ALA A 38 -8.94 14.86 2.96
CA ALA A 38 -8.77 13.66 2.13
C ALA A 38 -10.06 13.32 1.38
N LEU A 39 -11.20 13.30 2.07
CA LEU A 39 -12.51 13.03 1.46
C LEU A 39 -12.88 14.09 0.41
N GLY A 40 -12.62 15.36 0.68
CA GLY A 40 -12.85 16.46 -0.26
C GLY A 40 -12.04 16.31 -1.56
N GLN A 41 -10.93 15.58 -1.53
CA GLN A 41 -10.10 15.24 -2.69
C GLN A 41 -10.43 13.86 -3.30
N GLY A 42 -11.41 13.14 -2.77
CA GLY A 42 -11.79 11.79 -3.19
C GLY A 42 -10.88 10.68 -2.64
N ALA A 43 -10.02 10.97 -1.67
CA ALA A 43 -9.15 9.99 -1.00
C ALA A 43 -9.87 9.37 0.20
N TYR A 44 -10.81 8.48 -0.06
CA TYR A 44 -11.63 7.83 0.97
C TYR A 44 -11.11 6.46 1.41
N TYR A 45 -9.98 5.99 0.88
CA TYR A 45 -9.36 4.72 1.24
C TYR A 45 -8.22 4.93 2.23
N PHE A 46 -8.35 4.39 3.44
CA PHE A 46 -7.38 4.53 4.54
C PHE A 46 -6.76 3.18 4.89
N ASP A 47 -5.42 3.17 5.02
CA ASP A 47 -4.61 1.98 5.30
C ASP A 47 -3.98 2.06 6.68
N HIS A 48 -4.42 1.20 7.58
CA HIS A 48 -3.97 1.05 8.95
C HIS A 48 -3.13 -0.22 9.15
N ALA A 49 -2.65 -0.43 10.36
CA ALA A 49 -2.16 -1.69 10.89
C ALA A 49 -2.24 -1.66 12.43
N ASP A 50 -2.48 -2.80 13.04
CA ASP A 50 -2.59 -2.97 14.51
C ASP A 50 -1.37 -2.47 15.28
N ILE A 51 -0.19 -2.53 14.66
CA ILE A 51 1.09 -2.11 15.27
C ILE A 51 1.42 -0.62 15.08
N TYR A 52 0.70 0.14 14.23
CA TYR A 52 1.05 1.53 13.95
C TYR A 52 0.90 2.40 15.20
N GLY A 53 2.03 2.95 15.67
CA GLY A 53 2.06 3.69 16.92
C GLY A 53 1.60 2.86 18.13
N GLY A 54 1.81 1.53 18.11
CA GLY A 54 1.29 0.64 19.16
C GLY A 54 -0.25 0.61 19.24
N GLY A 55 -0.94 0.83 18.13
CA GLY A 55 -2.40 0.93 18.04
C GLY A 55 -2.94 2.37 18.18
N GLN A 56 -2.09 3.33 18.54
CA GLN A 56 -2.52 4.73 18.75
C GLN A 56 -3.03 5.36 17.45
N CYS A 57 -2.46 5.02 16.28
CA CYS A 57 -2.93 5.54 15.00
C CYS A 57 -4.40 5.17 14.73
N GLU A 58 -4.79 3.93 15.01
CA GLU A 58 -6.20 3.48 14.88
C GLU A 58 -7.09 4.14 15.93
N THR A 59 -6.61 4.29 17.19
CA THR A 59 -7.37 4.91 18.27
C THR A 59 -7.73 6.37 17.95
N ILE A 60 -6.75 7.18 17.53
CA ILE A 60 -6.99 8.59 17.17
C ILE A 60 -7.95 8.70 15.99
N PHE A 61 -7.79 7.83 14.99
CA PHE A 61 -8.67 7.80 13.83
C PHE A 61 -10.11 7.45 14.23
N GLY A 62 -10.30 6.41 15.03
CA GLY A 62 -11.62 6.00 15.55
C GLY A 62 -12.28 7.07 16.42
N GLU A 63 -11.50 7.76 17.29
CA GLU A 63 -12.01 8.88 18.07
C GLU A 63 -12.47 10.04 17.18
N ALA A 64 -11.73 10.35 16.12
CA ALA A 64 -12.10 11.39 15.18
C ALA A 64 -13.44 11.08 14.50
N LEU A 65 -13.62 9.83 14.05
CA LEU A 65 -14.88 9.36 13.44
C LEU A 65 -16.06 9.43 14.44
N SER A 66 -15.85 8.96 15.66
CA SER A 66 -16.94 8.89 16.65
C SER A 66 -17.47 10.26 17.07
N LYS A 67 -16.59 11.27 17.10
CA LYS A 67 -16.90 12.64 17.51
C LYS A 67 -17.44 13.51 16.37
N ASP A 68 -17.18 13.15 15.11
CA ASP A 68 -17.66 13.87 13.94
C ASP A 68 -18.73 13.07 13.18
N LYS A 69 -19.98 13.40 13.41
CA LYS A 69 -21.12 12.72 12.80
C LYS A 69 -21.33 13.05 11.31
N SER A 70 -20.59 14.02 10.78
CA SER A 70 -20.61 14.33 9.34
C SER A 70 -19.78 13.34 8.51
N ILE A 71 -18.85 12.63 9.16
CA ILE A 71 -18.07 11.56 8.53
C ILE A 71 -18.80 10.23 8.75
N LYS A 72 -19.39 9.69 7.70
CA LYS A 72 -20.10 8.40 7.80
C LYS A 72 -19.17 7.24 7.51
N ARG A 73 -19.34 6.11 8.21
CA ARG A 73 -18.54 4.90 8.02
C ARG A 73 -18.62 4.38 6.58
N GLU A 74 -19.78 4.45 5.96
CA GLU A 74 -20.02 4.03 4.58
C GLU A 74 -19.31 4.88 3.52
N ASP A 75 -18.91 6.11 3.84
CA ASP A 75 -18.13 6.98 2.96
C ASP A 75 -16.63 6.65 2.98
N LEU A 76 -16.21 5.75 3.87
CA LEU A 76 -14.82 5.34 4.05
C LEU A 76 -14.61 3.92 3.55
N PHE A 77 -13.40 3.66 3.04
CA PHE A 77 -12.91 2.31 2.77
C PHE A 77 -11.72 2.04 3.68
N LEU A 78 -11.91 1.19 4.69
CA LEU A 78 -10.93 0.96 5.75
C LEU A 78 -10.23 -0.38 5.57
N GLN A 79 -8.91 -0.31 5.44
CA GLN A 79 -7.99 -1.45 5.44
C GLN A 79 -7.16 -1.43 6.71
N SER A 80 -6.94 -2.60 7.30
CA SER A 80 -5.94 -2.75 8.36
C SER A 80 -5.17 -4.06 8.19
N LYS A 81 -4.17 -4.28 9.03
CA LYS A 81 -3.25 -5.41 8.94
C LYS A 81 -2.99 -5.99 10.33
N CYS A 82 -2.71 -7.32 10.37
CA CYS A 82 -2.29 -8.01 11.59
C CYS A 82 -1.18 -9.03 11.27
N GLY A 83 -0.61 -9.63 12.31
CA GLY A 83 0.35 -10.72 12.19
C GLY A 83 1.77 -10.38 12.65
N ILE A 84 2.09 -9.10 12.94
CA ILE A 84 3.39 -8.72 13.50
C ILE A 84 3.27 -8.60 15.01
N ARG A 85 4.11 -9.34 15.73
CA ARG A 85 4.27 -9.25 17.18
C ARG A 85 5.70 -8.85 17.55
N GLN A 86 5.95 -8.57 18.81
CA GLN A 86 7.28 -8.21 19.26
C GLN A 86 8.23 -9.42 19.17
N GLY A 87 9.10 -9.41 18.16
CA GLY A 87 10.12 -10.43 17.95
C GLY A 87 9.69 -11.65 17.13
N PHE A 88 8.43 -11.78 16.72
CA PHE A 88 7.94 -12.87 15.89
C PHE A 88 6.69 -12.49 15.08
N PHE A 89 6.30 -13.34 14.14
CA PHE A 89 5.04 -13.23 13.41
C PHE A 89 4.09 -14.31 13.92
N ASP A 90 2.77 -14.05 13.81
CA ASP A 90 1.76 -14.94 14.35
C ASP A 90 0.50 -14.91 13.48
N PHE A 91 0.25 -16.02 12.77
CA PHE A 91 -0.94 -16.23 11.96
C PHE A 91 -1.85 -17.31 12.53
N SER A 92 -1.75 -17.59 13.84
CA SER A 92 -2.71 -18.46 14.50
C SER A 92 -4.14 -17.88 14.39
N LYS A 93 -5.13 -18.77 14.36
CA LYS A 93 -6.54 -18.38 14.27
C LYS A 93 -6.92 -17.41 15.40
N GLU A 94 -6.53 -17.75 16.62
CA GLU A 94 -6.84 -16.98 17.83
C GLU A 94 -6.24 -15.57 17.75
N TYR A 95 -5.01 -15.45 17.29
CA TYR A 95 -4.36 -14.15 17.17
C TYR A 95 -5.00 -13.28 16.08
N ILE A 96 -5.26 -13.83 14.89
CA ILE A 96 -5.93 -13.08 13.81
C ILE A 96 -7.29 -12.54 14.28
N ILE A 97 -8.12 -13.37 14.91
CA ILE A 97 -9.45 -12.96 15.39
C ILE A 97 -9.32 -11.89 16.47
N SER A 98 -8.47 -12.10 17.48
CA SER A 98 -8.29 -11.15 18.58
C SER A 98 -7.70 -9.82 18.11
N SER A 99 -6.79 -9.87 17.14
CA SER A 99 -6.23 -8.66 16.52
C SER A 99 -7.31 -7.86 15.79
N VAL A 100 -8.16 -8.51 14.98
CA VAL A 100 -9.27 -7.85 14.30
C VAL A 100 -10.26 -7.24 15.30
N ASP A 101 -10.59 -7.93 16.37
CA ASP A 101 -11.46 -7.38 17.43
C ASP A 101 -10.83 -6.15 18.08
N GLY A 102 -9.51 -6.17 18.31
CA GLY A 102 -8.76 -5.03 18.78
C GLY A 102 -8.76 -3.84 17.80
N ILE A 103 -8.54 -4.12 16.51
CA ILE A 103 -8.58 -3.12 15.42
C ILE A 103 -9.97 -2.44 15.36
N LEU A 104 -11.04 -3.23 15.30
CA LEU A 104 -12.42 -2.73 15.23
C LEU A 104 -12.76 -1.86 16.44
N LYS A 105 -12.33 -2.28 17.65
CA LYS A 105 -12.49 -1.50 18.88
C LYS A 105 -11.76 -0.16 18.83
N ARG A 106 -10.51 -0.13 18.34
CA ARG A 106 -9.71 1.12 18.24
C ARG A 106 -10.25 2.04 17.16
N LEU A 107 -10.63 1.50 16.00
CA LEU A 107 -11.24 2.26 14.90
C LEU A 107 -12.70 2.65 15.16
N GLN A 108 -13.33 2.13 16.24
CA GLN A 108 -14.73 2.36 16.59
C GLN A 108 -15.69 2.07 15.42
N THR A 109 -15.48 0.93 14.75
CA THR A 109 -16.27 0.46 13.61
C THR A 109 -16.61 -1.02 13.78
N ASP A 110 -17.67 -1.47 13.12
CA ASP A 110 -18.14 -2.86 13.19
C ASP A 110 -17.46 -3.76 12.15
N TYR A 111 -16.84 -3.18 11.13
CA TYR A 111 -16.20 -3.95 10.06
C TYR A 111 -15.01 -3.26 9.41
N LEU A 112 -14.14 -4.08 8.82
CA LEU A 112 -13.10 -3.66 7.87
C LEU A 112 -13.53 -4.00 6.44
N ASP A 113 -13.20 -3.12 5.50
CA ASP A 113 -13.36 -3.41 4.08
C ASP A 113 -12.31 -4.40 3.59
N VAL A 114 -11.08 -4.33 4.14
CA VAL A 114 -9.97 -5.25 3.83
C VAL A 114 -9.13 -5.53 5.07
N LEU A 115 -8.76 -6.80 5.26
CA LEU A 115 -7.71 -7.23 6.19
C LEU A 115 -6.52 -7.79 5.41
N LEU A 116 -5.30 -7.34 5.72
CA LEU A 116 -4.07 -7.91 5.18
C LEU A 116 -3.29 -8.69 6.24
N LEU A 117 -2.72 -9.82 5.85
CA LEU A 117 -1.62 -10.46 6.59
C LEU A 117 -0.35 -9.63 6.36
N HIS A 118 0.22 -9.03 7.42
CA HIS A 118 1.17 -7.92 7.31
C HIS A 118 2.56 -8.34 6.83
N ARG A 119 3.06 -9.50 7.27
CA ARG A 119 4.33 -10.12 6.86
C ARG A 119 4.18 -11.63 6.83
N PRO A 120 4.89 -12.34 5.95
CA PRO A 120 4.84 -13.80 5.97
C PRO A 120 5.27 -14.36 7.34
N ASP A 121 4.45 -15.24 7.90
CA ASP A 121 4.81 -16.02 9.06
C ASP A 121 5.49 -17.32 8.60
N ALA A 122 6.69 -17.59 9.12
CA ALA A 122 7.45 -18.81 8.77
C ALA A 122 6.83 -20.09 9.38
N LEU A 123 5.99 -19.93 10.40
CA LEU A 123 5.30 -21.02 11.10
C LEU A 123 3.82 -21.09 10.78
N VAL A 124 3.39 -20.46 9.67
CA VAL A 124 1.98 -20.42 9.28
C VAL A 124 1.40 -21.81 9.07
N GLU A 125 0.27 -22.07 9.74
CA GLU A 125 -0.64 -23.16 9.42
C GLU A 125 -1.79 -22.60 8.58
N PRO A 126 -1.82 -22.85 7.25
CA PRO A 126 -2.80 -22.21 6.36
C PRO A 126 -4.26 -22.53 6.70
N GLU A 127 -4.50 -23.66 7.33
CA GLU A 127 -5.81 -24.08 7.83
C GLU A 127 -6.33 -23.17 8.94
N GLU A 128 -5.43 -22.68 9.82
CA GLU A 128 -5.79 -21.73 10.87
C GLU A 128 -6.16 -20.36 10.27
N VAL A 129 -5.38 -19.90 9.30
CA VAL A 129 -5.69 -18.67 8.54
C VAL A 129 -7.05 -18.80 7.87
N ALA A 130 -7.31 -19.93 7.20
CA ALA A 130 -8.59 -20.19 6.53
C ALA A 130 -9.76 -20.17 7.51
N ALA A 131 -9.61 -20.81 8.68
CA ALA A 131 -10.63 -20.82 9.71
C ALA A 131 -10.90 -19.42 10.30
N ALA A 132 -9.84 -18.60 10.49
CA ALA A 132 -9.98 -17.22 10.95
C ALA A 132 -10.72 -16.36 9.91
N PHE A 133 -10.33 -16.45 8.63
CA PHE A 133 -10.94 -15.67 7.56
C PHE A 133 -12.41 -16.06 7.34
N ASP A 134 -12.73 -17.36 7.35
CA ASP A 134 -14.12 -17.84 7.26
C ASP A 134 -14.97 -17.26 8.41
N GLU A 135 -14.48 -17.30 9.65
CA GLU A 135 -15.21 -16.79 10.81
C GLU A 135 -15.41 -15.26 10.75
N LEU A 136 -14.37 -14.51 10.41
CA LEU A 136 -14.41 -13.05 10.28
C LEU A 136 -15.37 -12.60 9.15
N TYR A 137 -15.34 -13.31 8.03
CA TYR A 137 -16.21 -13.05 6.89
C TYR A 137 -17.69 -13.36 7.22
N GLN A 138 -17.97 -14.53 7.80
CA GLN A 138 -19.34 -14.93 8.18
C GLN A 138 -19.95 -14.00 9.23
N LYS A 139 -19.13 -13.46 10.15
CA LYS A 139 -19.57 -12.45 11.12
C LYS A 139 -19.69 -11.03 10.55
N GLY A 140 -19.35 -10.84 9.29
CA GLY A 140 -19.35 -9.52 8.64
C GLY A 140 -18.27 -8.54 9.18
N LYS A 141 -17.28 -9.03 9.96
CA LYS A 141 -16.22 -8.20 10.52
C LYS A 141 -15.17 -7.81 9.49
N VAL A 142 -14.96 -8.62 8.46
CA VAL A 142 -14.02 -8.36 7.36
C VAL A 142 -14.69 -8.74 6.03
N LEU A 143 -14.69 -7.81 5.07
CA LEU A 143 -15.36 -8.01 3.78
C LEU A 143 -14.43 -8.57 2.70
N ASN A 144 -13.15 -8.27 2.73
CA ASN A 144 -12.16 -8.75 1.77
C ASN A 144 -10.82 -9.01 2.46
N PHE A 145 -9.98 -9.84 1.82
CA PHE A 145 -8.71 -10.27 2.37
C PHE A 145 -7.57 -10.08 1.36
N GLY A 146 -6.37 -9.92 1.89
CA GLY A 146 -5.16 -9.84 1.10
C GLY A 146 -3.91 -10.08 1.94
N VAL A 147 -2.77 -9.81 1.37
CA VAL A 147 -1.46 -10.04 2.00
C VAL A 147 -0.56 -8.82 1.82
N SER A 148 0.54 -8.79 2.55
CA SER A 148 1.61 -7.82 2.35
C SER A 148 2.96 -8.52 2.39
N ASN A 149 3.83 -8.21 1.42
CA ASN A 149 5.18 -8.76 1.28
C ASN A 149 5.25 -10.30 1.10
N HIS A 150 4.22 -10.91 0.55
CA HIS A 150 4.21 -12.35 0.27
C HIS A 150 4.74 -12.65 -1.13
N LYS A 151 5.50 -13.74 -1.23
CA LYS A 151 5.91 -14.33 -2.51
C LYS A 151 4.77 -15.13 -3.16
N PRO A 152 4.79 -15.33 -4.48
CA PRO A 152 3.76 -16.10 -5.20
C PRO A 152 3.42 -17.45 -4.56
N MET A 153 4.43 -18.27 -4.25
CA MET A 153 4.19 -19.60 -3.67
C MET A 153 3.62 -19.57 -2.24
N GLN A 154 3.88 -18.51 -1.47
CA GLN A 154 3.23 -18.31 -0.16
C GLN A 154 1.75 -17.97 -0.33
N ILE A 155 1.43 -17.19 -1.38
CA ILE A 155 0.03 -16.87 -1.72
C ILE A 155 -0.69 -18.13 -2.20
N GLU A 156 -0.07 -18.94 -3.08
CA GLU A 156 -0.67 -20.21 -3.55
C GLU A 156 -0.89 -21.20 -2.39
N LEU A 157 0.03 -21.27 -1.42
CA LEU A 157 -0.16 -22.09 -0.23
C LEU A 157 -1.40 -21.67 0.56
N LEU A 158 -1.59 -20.36 0.78
CA LEU A 158 -2.80 -19.85 1.45
C LEU A 158 -4.06 -20.13 0.62
N LYS A 159 -4.04 -19.87 -0.70
CA LYS A 159 -5.18 -20.09 -1.61
C LYS A 159 -5.66 -21.54 -1.66
N LYS A 160 -4.80 -22.50 -1.34
CA LYS A 160 -5.18 -23.92 -1.26
C LYS A 160 -6.23 -24.17 -0.16
N TYR A 161 -6.26 -23.37 0.90
CA TYR A 161 -7.10 -23.56 2.08
C TYR A 161 -8.12 -22.43 2.26
N VAL A 162 -7.72 -21.19 1.96
CA VAL A 162 -8.56 -20.00 2.09
C VAL A 162 -9.55 -19.93 0.92
N LYS A 163 -10.84 -19.79 1.23
CA LYS A 163 -11.91 -19.69 0.21
C LYS A 163 -12.06 -18.27 -0.35
N GLN A 164 -11.77 -17.27 0.45
CA GLN A 164 -11.92 -15.88 0.07
C GLN A 164 -10.79 -15.48 -0.88
N PRO A 165 -11.06 -14.72 -1.94
CA PRO A 165 -10.01 -14.20 -2.81
C PRO A 165 -9.01 -13.34 -2.04
N LEU A 166 -7.71 -13.52 -2.29
CA LEU A 166 -6.67 -12.63 -1.83
C LEU A 166 -6.48 -11.53 -2.89
N ILE A 167 -7.10 -10.37 -2.67
CA ILE A 167 -7.28 -9.34 -3.70
C ILE A 167 -6.14 -8.33 -3.77
N ILE A 168 -5.25 -8.30 -2.79
CA ILE A 168 -4.15 -7.33 -2.65
C ILE A 168 -2.88 -8.04 -2.24
N ASN A 169 -1.74 -7.62 -2.82
CA ASN A 169 -0.42 -7.82 -2.23
C ASN A 169 0.23 -6.43 -2.06
N GLN A 170 0.40 -5.98 -0.81
CA GLN A 170 1.01 -4.68 -0.50
C GLN A 170 2.53 -4.85 -0.42
N LEU A 171 3.28 -4.25 -1.37
CA LEU A 171 4.71 -4.45 -1.60
C LEU A 171 5.48 -3.13 -1.51
N GLN A 172 6.75 -3.18 -1.07
CA GLN A 172 7.63 -2.03 -1.18
C GLN A 172 7.88 -1.71 -2.66
N PHE A 173 7.62 -0.47 -3.05
CA PHE A 173 7.86 -0.03 -4.41
C PHE A 173 8.05 1.48 -4.49
N SER A 174 9.18 1.89 -5.06
CA SER A 174 9.50 3.29 -5.39
C SER A 174 10.44 3.30 -6.58
N ILE A 175 10.75 4.46 -7.15
CA ILE A 175 11.68 4.52 -8.30
C ILE A 175 13.02 3.85 -7.96
N PRO A 176 13.71 4.16 -6.81
CA PRO A 176 14.95 3.47 -6.46
C PRO A 176 14.75 2.03 -5.94
N VAL A 177 13.55 1.64 -5.52
CA VAL A 177 13.23 0.30 -5.00
C VAL A 177 12.27 -0.37 -5.95
N SER A 178 12.76 -0.78 -7.11
CA SER A 178 11.94 -1.36 -8.19
C SER A 178 12.47 -2.72 -8.67
N ASN A 179 12.99 -3.54 -7.76
CA ASN A 179 13.55 -4.87 -8.08
C ASN A 179 12.56 -5.77 -8.83
N MET A 180 11.26 -5.69 -8.52
CA MET A 180 10.24 -6.46 -9.24
C MET A 180 10.06 -6.04 -10.71
N ILE A 181 10.55 -4.85 -11.10
CA ILE A 181 10.64 -4.42 -12.49
C ILE A 181 11.98 -4.91 -13.09
N ALA A 182 13.10 -4.66 -12.39
CA ALA A 182 14.44 -5.02 -12.85
C ALA A 182 14.56 -6.53 -13.12
N ASN A 183 14.04 -7.37 -12.24
CA ASN A 183 13.98 -8.82 -12.39
C ASN A 183 13.33 -9.24 -13.74
N GLY A 184 12.23 -8.58 -14.14
CA GLY A 184 11.55 -8.84 -15.40
C GLY A 184 12.25 -8.26 -16.63
N LEU A 185 13.22 -7.36 -16.49
CA LEU A 185 14.00 -6.77 -17.60
C LEU A 185 15.33 -7.50 -17.82
N GLU A 186 15.99 -7.94 -16.76
CA GLU A 186 17.33 -8.54 -16.78
C GLU A 186 17.28 -10.09 -16.85
N VAL A 187 16.31 -10.64 -17.59
CA VAL A 187 16.09 -12.08 -17.71
C VAL A 187 17.29 -12.78 -18.34
N ASN A 188 17.77 -13.88 -17.69
CA ASN A 188 18.89 -14.70 -18.15
C ASN A 188 20.22 -13.94 -18.27
N MET A 189 20.43 -12.91 -17.45
CA MET A 189 21.68 -12.17 -17.38
C MET A 189 22.50 -12.59 -16.13
N THR A 190 23.74 -12.11 -16.05
CA THR A 190 24.63 -12.38 -14.90
C THR A 190 24.64 -11.28 -13.85
N SER A 191 23.82 -10.24 -14.01
CA SER A 191 23.65 -9.15 -13.07
C SER A 191 22.93 -9.60 -11.79
N ASP A 192 23.10 -8.85 -10.71
CA ASP A 192 22.43 -9.13 -9.43
C ASP A 192 20.90 -9.09 -9.52
N CYS A 193 20.36 -8.24 -10.40
CA CYS A 193 18.92 -8.09 -10.57
C CYS A 193 18.29 -9.24 -11.39
N ALA A 194 19.10 -9.99 -12.15
CA ALA A 194 18.66 -11.19 -12.88
C ALA A 194 18.36 -12.38 -11.94
N ALA A 195 18.85 -12.33 -10.69
CA ALA A 195 18.51 -13.34 -9.71
C ALA A 195 17.07 -13.13 -9.22
N ASP A 196 16.18 -14.09 -9.49
CA ASP A 196 14.80 -14.03 -9.02
C ASP A 196 14.75 -14.11 -7.48
N ARG A 197 14.53 -12.97 -6.83
CA ARG A 197 14.43 -12.85 -5.38
C ARG A 197 13.00 -12.83 -4.88
N ASP A 198 12.03 -12.53 -5.74
CA ASP A 198 10.64 -12.29 -5.36
C ASP A 198 9.63 -13.26 -6.00
N GLY A 199 10.09 -14.16 -6.87
CA GLY A 199 9.23 -15.15 -7.53
C GLY A 199 8.35 -14.52 -8.61
N SER A 200 8.84 -13.47 -9.29
CA SER A 200 8.09 -12.74 -10.32
C SER A 200 6.75 -12.19 -9.79
N VAL A 201 6.78 -11.65 -8.55
CA VAL A 201 5.58 -11.23 -7.81
C VAL A 201 4.71 -10.23 -8.58
N LEU A 202 5.31 -9.38 -9.40
CA LEU A 202 4.57 -8.39 -10.19
C LEU A 202 3.71 -9.07 -11.27
N ASP A 203 4.29 -9.97 -12.07
CA ASP A 203 3.56 -10.69 -13.11
C ASP A 203 2.57 -11.69 -12.52
N TYR A 204 2.94 -12.37 -11.44
CA TYR A 204 2.02 -13.21 -10.67
C TYR A 204 0.78 -12.43 -10.21
N SER A 205 0.97 -11.22 -9.65
CA SER A 205 -0.13 -10.38 -9.19
C SER A 205 -1.06 -9.98 -10.36
N ARG A 206 -0.48 -9.67 -11.52
CA ARG A 206 -1.25 -9.35 -12.74
C ARG A 206 -2.04 -10.54 -13.28
N LEU A 207 -1.44 -11.74 -13.27
CA LEU A 207 -2.10 -12.98 -13.73
C LEU A 207 -3.26 -13.41 -12.82
N ASN A 208 -3.19 -13.08 -11.55
CA ASN A 208 -4.19 -13.46 -10.55
C ASN A 208 -5.16 -12.33 -10.18
N ASP A 209 -5.23 -11.26 -10.98
CA ASP A 209 -6.08 -10.09 -10.71
C ASP A 209 -5.93 -9.55 -9.28
N MET A 210 -4.70 -9.55 -8.75
CA MET A 210 -4.37 -8.97 -7.46
C MET A 210 -3.87 -7.54 -7.64
N THR A 211 -4.39 -6.61 -6.85
CA THR A 211 -3.87 -5.24 -6.83
C THR A 211 -2.55 -5.17 -6.08
N VAL A 212 -1.52 -4.66 -6.73
CA VAL A 212 -0.26 -4.28 -6.07
C VAL A 212 -0.44 -2.92 -5.42
N GLN A 213 -0.26 -2.85 -4.10
CA GLN A 213 -0.22 -1.59 -3.35
C GLN A 213 1.23 -1.23 -3.03
N ALA A 214 1.73 -0.13 -3.58
CA ALA A 214 3.09 0.36 -3.40
C ALA A 214 3.22 1.09 -2.04
N TRP A 215 3.79 0.45 -1.02
CA TRP A 215 4.11 1.12 0.22
C TRP A 215 5.51 1.76 0.15
N SER A 216 5.74 2.79 0.96
CA SER A 216 6.97 3.62 0.91
C SER A 216 7.32 4.16 -0.48
N PRO A 217 6.39 4.77 -1.21
CA PRO A 217 6.53 5.12 -2.63
C PRO A 217 7.62 6.17 -2.92
N PHE A 218 8.14 6.82 -1.88
CA PHE A 218 9.18 7.87 -1.98
C PHE A 218 10.45 7.54 -1.19
N GLN A 219 10.56 6.30 -0.67
CA GLN A 219 11.70 5.90 0.14
C GLN A 219 12.86 5.35 -0.70
N MET A 220 14.07 5.60 -0.19
CA MET A 220 15.31 4.94 -0.63
C MET A 220 15.39 3.51 -0.09
N PRO A 221 16.24 2.63 -0.65
CA PRO A 221 16.52 1.31 -0.08
C PRO A 221 16.93 1.39 1.40
N ASN A 222 16.68 0.33 2.14
CA ASN A 222 17.13 0.17 3.52
C ASN A 222 16.73 1.32 4.49
N TRP A 223 15.56 1.94 4.26
CA TRP A 223 15.00 2.99 5.12
C TRP A 223 15.87 4.26 5.24
N GLN A 224 16.68 4.54 4.23
CA GLN A 224 17.62 5.67 4.25
C GLN A 224 16.97 7.04 4.02
N GLY A 225 15.66 7.14 4.07
CA GLY A 225 14.89 8.38 3.92
C GLY A 225 14.27 8.54 2.52
N CYS A 226 13.80 9.74 2.22
CA CYS A 226 13.17 10.08 0.94
C CYS A 226 14.23 10.32 -0.13
N PHE A 227 14.02 9.82 -1.36
CA PHE A 227 14.92 10.09 -2.48
C PHE A 227 14.71 11.47 -3.11
N ILE A 228 13.52 12.07 -2.95
CA ILE A 228 13.23 13.41 -3.47
C ILE A 228 14.08 14.43 -2.71
N GLU A 229 14.80 15.29 -3.44
CA GLU A 229 15.80 16.25 -2.93
C GLU A 229 16.98 15.61 -2.18
N SER A 230 17.23 14.31 -2.35
CA SER A 230 18.39 13.64 -1.75
C SER A 230 19.63 13.76 -2.63
N GLU A 231 20.75 14.14 -2.02
CA GLU A 231 22.07 14.17 -2.67
C GLU A 231 22.57 12.79 -3.10
N LYS A 232 21.97 11.71 -2.58
CA LYS A 232 22.28 10.32 -2.98
C LYS A 232 21.73 9.96 -4.36
N TYR A 233 20.78 10.74 -4.88
CA TYR A 233 20.14 10.52 -6.17
C TYR A 233 20.10 11.81 -7.01
N PRO A 234 21.28 12.41 -7.33
CA PRO A 234 21.35 13.70 -8.03
C PRO A 234 20.74 13.62 -9.42
N GLU A 235 21.04 12.57 -10.19
CA GLU A 235 20.52 12.39 -11.55
C GLU A 235 18.99 12.18 -11.55
N LEU A 236 18.46 11.39 -10.61
CA LEU A 236 17.01 11.20 -10.45
C LEU A 236 16.35 12.55 -10.11
N ASN A 237 16.93 13.31 -9.19
CA ASN A 237 16.36 14.60 -8.80
C ASN A 237 16.43 15.65 -9.91
N LYS A 238 17.43 15.58 -10.79
CA LYS A 238 17.50 16.40 -12.00
C LYS A 238 16.37 16.04 -12.96
N VAL A 239 16.18 14.75 -13.28
CA VAL A 239 15.10 14.30 -14.17
C VAL A 239 13.72 14.61 -13.59
N LEU A 240 13.53 14.41 -12.28
CA LEU A 240 12.28 14.81 -11.59
C LEU A 240 12.04 16.32 -11.71
N GLY A 241 13.10 17.15 -11.62
CA GLY A 241 13.02 18.60 -11.78
C GLY A 241 12.64 19.01 -13.20
N ASP A 242 13.25 18.43 -14.22
CA ASP A 242 12.93 18.69 -15.63
C ASP A 242 11.45 18.38 -15.95
N LEU A 243 10.98 17.21 -15.47
CA LEU A 243 9.60 16.79 -15.68
C LEU A 243 8.60 17.58 -14.83
N SER A 244 8.99 17.97 -13.61
CA SER A 244 8.23 18.87 -12.75
C SER A 244 7.94 20.21 -13.47
N GLN A 245 8.96 20.78 -14.10
CA GLN A 245 8.81 22.01 -14.90
C GLN A 245 7.93 21.79 -16.14
N LYS A 246 8.18 20.70 -16.88
CA LYS A 246 7.38 20.36 -18.08
C LYS A 246 5.89 20.25 -17.79
N TYR A 247 5.54 19.55 -16.71
CA TYR A 247 4.15 19.29 -16.35
C TYR A 247 3.54 20.33 -15.39
N GLN A 248 4.34 21.30 -14.93
CA GLN A 248 3.93 22.33 -13.96
C GLN A 248 3.37 21.74 -12.66
N VAL A 249 4.05 20.72 -12.12
CA VAL A 249 3.70 19.99 -10.89
C VAL A 249 4.92 19.81 -10.00
N SER A 250 4.74 19.31 -8.77
CA SER A 250 5.87 19.01 -7.88
C SER A 250 6.63 17.74 -8.31
N LYS A 251 7.88 17.60 -7.85
CA LYS A 251 8.65 16.35 -8.01
C LYS A 251 7.95 15.16 -7.38
N THR A 252 7.25 15.36 -6.26
CA THR A 252 6.42 14.35 -5.60
C THR A 252 5.32 13.84 -6.54
N THR A 253 4.67 14.75 -7.26
CA THR A 253 3.64 14.42 -8.24
C THR A 253 4.20 13.57 -9.39
N VAL A 254 5.37 13.95 -9.92
CA VAL A 254 6.04 13.17 -10.99
C VAL A 254 6.42 11.77 -10.51
N ALA A 255 6.99 11.66 -9.31
CA ALA A 255 7.37 10.36 -8.73
C ALA A 255 6.14 9.47 -8.47
N ALA A 256 5.03 10.03 -8.03
CA ALA A 256 3.76 9.33 -7.89
C ALA A 256 3.20 8.89 -9.27
N ALA A 257 3.26 9.77 -10.26
CA ALA A 257 2.82 9.46 -11.62
C ALA A 257 3.62 8.31 -12.26
N TRP A 258 4.89 8.16 -11.90
CA TRP A 258 5.71 7.04 -12.36
C TRP A 258 5.13 5.68 -11.92
N ILE A 259 4.68 5.57 -10.67
CA ILE A 259 4.03 4.36 -10.15
C ILE A 259 2.68 4.14 -10.86
N LEU A 260 1.84 5.18 -10.93
CA LEU A 260 0.49 5.09 -11.50
C LEU A 260 0.48 4.87 -13.04
N ARG A 261 1.62 5.14 -13.71
CA ARG A 261 1.80 4.90 -15.15
C ARG A 261 1.91 3.43 -15.49
N HIS A 262 2.35 2.59 -14.52
CA HIS A 262 2.60 1.18 -14.78
C HIS A 262 1.29 0.44 -15.13
N PRO A 263 1.30 -0.44 -16.16
CA PRO A 263 0.08 -1.13 -16.62
C PRO A 263 -0.50 -2.15 -15.62
N ALA A 264 0.23 -2.49 -14.56
CA ALA A 264 -0.30 -3.30 -13.45
C ALA A 264 -1.39 -2.57 -12.64
N LYS A 265 -1.70 -1.29 -12.94
CA LYS A 265 -2.71 -0.49 -12.24
C LYS A 265 -2.52 -0.50 -10.73
N MET A 266 -1.30 -0.14 -10.30
CA MET A 266 -0.93 -0.12 -8.88
C MET A 266 -1.65 0.98 -8.11
N GLN A 267 -1.86 0.75 -6.81
CA GLN A 267 -2.22 1.81 -5.87
C GLN A 267 -0.97 2.33 -5.15
N ILE A 268 -0.97 3.61 -4.81
CA ILE A 268 0.05 4.23 -3.96
C ILE A 268 -0.47 4.27 -2.53
N VAL A 269 0.24 3.67 -1.58
CA VAL A 269 -0.03 3.84 -0.15
C VAL A 269 0.86 4.94 0.38
N THR A 270 0.27 6.11 0.64
CA THR A 270 1.03 7.27 1.09
C THR A 270 1.46 7.12 2.56
N GLY A 271 2.60 7.69 2.93
CA GLY A 271 3.02 7.75 4.32
C GLY A 271 3.01 9.18 4.89
N THR A 272 2.26 10.08 4.27
CA THR A 272 2.25 11.49 4.68
C THR A 272 1.09 11.82 5.61
N ALA A 273 1.38 12.62 6.64
CA ALA A 273 0.38 13.27 7.49
C ALA A 273 0.16 14.75 7.10
N SER A 274 0.74 15.20 5.98
CA SER A 274 0.58 16.56 5.43
C SER A 274 -0.48 16.57 4.34
N GLU A 275 -1.47 17.43 4.48
CA GLU A 275 -2.55 17.64 3.50
C GLU A 275 -2.00 18.13 2.16
N ASN A 276 -1.01 19.03 2.17
CA ASN A 276 -0.38 19.53 0.95
C ASN A 276 0.31 18.41 0.17
N ARG A 277 1.07 17.53 0.86
CA ARG A 277 1.72 16.38 0.20
C ARG A 277 0.70 15.38 -0.30
N LEU A 278 -0.40 15.19 0.41
CA LEU A 278 -1.49 14.33 -0.08
C LEU A 278 -2.06 14.90 -1.40
N SER A 279 -2.31 16.20 -1.44
CA SER A 279 -2.80 16.88 -2.66
C SER A 279 -1.80 16.75 -3.83
N GLU A 280 -0.50 16.88 -3.58
CA GLU A 280 0.54 16.67 -4.61
C GLU A 280 0.53 15.23 -5.16
N ILE A 281 0.36 14.23 -4.28
CA ILE A 281 0.31 12.82 -4.70
C ILE A 281 -0.96 12.53 -5.50
N ILE A 282 -2.10 13.06 -5.09
CA ILE A 282 -3.37 12.94 -5.81
C ILE A 282 -3.28 13.58 -7.20
N ALA A 283 -2.60 14.73 -7.31
CA ALA A 283 -2.41 15.42 -8.57
C ALA A 283 -1.64 14.59 -9.64
N ALA A 284 -1.00 13.49 -9.25
CA ALA A 284 -0.33 12.56 -10.17
C ALA A 284 -1.26 11.97 -11.25
N GLU A 285 -2.57 11.93 -10.99
CA GLU A 285 -3.56 11.50 -12.00
C GLU A 285 -3.58 12.35 -13.27
N LYS A 286 -3.11 13.59 -13.18
CA LYS A 286 -3.08 14.55 -14.29
C LYS A 286 -1.80 14.46 -15.14
N VAL A 287 -0.84 13.64 -14.71
CA VAL A 287 0.46 13.50 -15.37
C VAL A 287 0.52 12.19 -16.15
N GLU A 288 0.54 12.32 -17.47
CA GLU A 288 0.71 11.18 -18.38
C GLU A 288 2.16 11.12 -18.86
N LEU A 289 2.99 10.38 -18.13
CA LEU A 289 4.38 10.15 -18.54
C LEU A 289 4.43 9.34 -19.83
N SER A 290 5.23 9.79 -20.80
CA SER A 290 5.53 8.98 -21.98
C SER A 290 6.33 7.73 -21.57
N ARG A 291 6.47 6.78 -22.51
CA ARG A 291 7.30 5.59 -22.27
C ARG A 291 8.78 5.97 -22.04
N GLU A 292 9.30 6.91 -22.82
CA GLU A 292 10.66 7.39 -22.68
C GLU A 292 10.90 8.10 -21.33
N GLU A 293 9.95 8.92 -20.88
CA GLU A 293 10.04 9.60 -19.59
C GLU A 293 10.00 8.63 -18.42
N TRP A 294 9.17 7.58 -18.53
CA TRP A 294 9.11 6.54 -17.52
C TRP A 294 10.44 5.81 -17.37
N TYR A 295 11.04 5.39 -18.50
CA TYR A 295 12.35 4.74 -18.50
C TYR A 295 13.50 5.70 -18.15
N LYS A 296 13.42 6.99 -18.51
CA LYS A 296 14.39 8.01 -18.09
C LYS A 296 14.45 8.13 -16.57
N LEU A 297 13.30 8.14 -15.89
CA LEU A 297 13.23 8.12 -14.42
C LEU A 297 13.80 6.82 -13.84
N TYR A 298 13.47 5.69 -14.42
CA TYR A 298 14.00 4.37 -14.01
C TYR A 298 15.54 4.34 -14.08
N LEU A 299 16.12 4.72 -15.21
CA LEU A 299 17.55 4.75 -15.42
C LEU A 299 18.27 5.76 -14.50
N SER A 300 17.69 6.93 -14.28
CA SER A 300 18.29 7.98 -13.44
C SER A 300 18.35 7.60 -11.94
N ALA A 301 17.63 6.57 -11.54
CA ALA A 301 17.72 5.98 -10.21
C ALA A 301 18.87 4.97 -10.05
N GLY A 302 19.68 4.76 -11.11
CA GLY A 302 20.80 3.83 -11.11
C GLY A 302 20.44 2.42 -11.59
N HIS A 303 19.23 2.21 -12.12
CA HIS A 303 18.86 0.96 -12.75
C HIS A 303 19.45 0.83 -14.15
N PHE A 304 19.48 -0.37 -14.66
CA PHE A 304 20.07 -0.72 -15.94
C PHE A 304 18.99 -1.18 -16.93
N LEU A 305 19.24 -0.94 -18.23
CA LEU A 305 18.52 -1.58 -19.33
C LEU A 305 19.52 -2.40 -20.13
N PRO A 306 19.24 -3.67 -20.40
CA PRO A 306 20.08 -4.53 -21.22
C PRO A 306 20.29 -4.01 -22.62
#